data_ba2583f267cb766aa2d8228bb4d057a0
#
_entry.id   ba2583f267cb766aa2d8228bb4d057a0
#
_cell.length_a   1.000
_cell.length_b   1.000
_cell.length_c   1.000
_cell.angle_alpha   90.00
_cell.angle_beta   90.00
_cell.angle_gamma   90.00
#
_symmetry.space_group_name_H-M   'P 1'
#
loop_
_entity.id
_entity.type
_entity.pdbx_description
1 polymer ?
#
loop_
_entity_poly.entity_id
_entity_poly.type
_entity_poly.pdbx_seq_one_letter_code
_entity_poly.pdbx_strand_id
1 'polypeptide(L)'
;VPAIVDAITQRSEFLTPYTPYQPEISQGGLQAMFEFQTAMSELTALPVSTAGLYEGPSSVASAGYLAIGATGRRRFVVSRGVHPHSRETLATYAVGYGAEVVEVGLEGGLTDAAALAEAVDGETAAVFLQNPNFLGSVEDVEALGGAAKEHGALLVVAVDPMTLGVLRPPGECGADVALGEGQPLGNRLDFGGPSFGFFCGTEALIRRMPGRIAGETDDVDGRRGFVLALQTREQHIRREKATHNICTAQALNALAATIHLAWLGKEGFRELGELLARRTAYTRELLTAVEGVELLHEAPVVREFAVRLDAPVGVVLDRCAERGIAAGYPLGRDYPEHEDGLLIAITERRTKAQIDALGDALGSAIAAERGAFVKQDSTKAPHHEGVA
;
A
#
# COMPACT_ATOMS: atom_id res chain seq x y z
N VAL A 1 0.25 2.30 18.34
CA VAL A 1 -0.99 1.52 18.53
C VAL A 1 -1.67 1.98 19.80
N PRO A 2 -2.97 2.32 19.79
CA PRO A 2 -3.72 2.66 20.99
C PRO A 2 -3.80 1.47 21.97
N ALA A 3 -3.73 1.76 23.28
CA ALA A 3 -3.75 0.71 24.32
C ALA A 3 -5.02 -0.17 24.28
N ILE A 4 -6.15 0.38 23.83
CA ILE A 4 -7.40 -0.36 23.67
C ILE A 4 -7.29 -1.49 22.63
N VAL A 5 -6.51 -1.30 21.57
CA VAL A 5 -6.26 -2.33 20.57
C VAL A 5 -5.56 -3.52 21.21
N ASP A 6 -4.46 -3.28 21.93
CA ASP A 6 -3.74 -4.34 22.66
C ASP A 6 -4.62 -5.03 23.70
N ALA A 7 -5.40 -4.24 24.48
CA ALA A 7 -6.26 -4.78 25.53
C ALA A 7 -7.34 -5.74 24.99
N ILE A 8 -7.87 -5.49 23.79
CA ILE A 8 -8.90 -6.34 23.19
C ILE A 8 -8.27 -7.52 22.45
N THR A 9 -7.23 -7.30 21.65
CA THR A 9 -6.61 -8.38 20.86
C THR A 9 -5.92 -9.44 21.71
N GLN A 10 -5.55 -9.12 22.96
CA GLN A 10 -4.98 -10.08 23.92
C GLN A 10 -6.02 -10.89 24.69
N ARG A 11 -7.31 -10.60 24.53
CA ARG A 11 -8.35 -11.42 25.16
C ARG A 11 -8.36 -12.82 24.55
N SER A 12 -8.50 -13.83 25.39
CA SER A 12 -8.46 -15.24 24.97
C SER A 12 -9.52 -15.57 23.93
N GLU A 13 -10.68 -14.90 23.96
CA GLU A 13 -11.78 -15.08 23.02
C GLU A 13 -11.39 -14.73 21.58
N PHE A 14 -10.41 -13.85 21.38
CA PHE A 14 -9.89 -13.46 20.08
C PHE A 14 -8.52 -14.04 19.77
N LEU A 15 -7.68 -14.26 20.79
CA LEU A 15 -6.31 -14.72 20.62
C LEU A 15 -6.20 -16.22 20.32
N THR A 16 -7.06 -17.05 20.93
CA THR A 16 -6.96 -18.50 20.84
C THR A 16 -7.76 -19.17 19.73
N PRO A 17 -8.85 -18.58 19.16
CA PRO A 17 -9.60 -19.23 18.11
C PRO A 17 -8.78 -19.44 16.85
N TYR A 18 -9.12 -20.53 16.16
CA TYR A 18 -8.67 -20.80 14.80
C TYR A 18 -9.73 -20.31 13.80
N THR A 19 -9.81 -20.90 12.62
CA THR A 19 -10.85 -20.57 11.65
C THR A 19 -12.24 -20.93 12.17
N PRO A 20 -13.23 -20.01 12.09
CA PRO A 20 -14.56 -20.22 12.67
C PRO A 20 -15.46 -21.08 11.75
N TYR A 21 -15.09 -22.35 11.55
CA TYR A 21 -15.88 -23.28 10.72
C TYR A 21 -17.22 -23.68 11.35
N GLN A 22 -17.30 -23.62 12.68
CA GLN A 22 -18.51 -23.93 13.43
C GLN A 22 -19.15 -22.62 13.92
N PRO A 23 -20.13 -22.07 13.16
CA PRO A 23 -20.74 -20.78 13.49
C PRO A 23 -21.43 -20.77 14.85
N GLU A 24 -21.98 -21.90 15.31
CA GLU A 24 -22.69 -22.02 16.58
C GLU A 24 -21.82 -21.70 17.83
N ILE A 25 -20.49 -21.81 17.72
CA ILE A 25 -19.56 -21.51 18.81
C ILE A 25 -18.64 -20.33 18.49
N SER A 26 -18.80 -19.67 17.34
CA SER A 26 -17.89 -18.66 16.82
C SER A 26 -18.58 -17.33 16.50
N GLN A 27 -19.76 -17.08 17.05
CA GLN A 27 -20.59 -15.92 16.69
C GLN A 27 -19.87 -14.59 16.89
N GLY A 28 -19.15 -14.40 18.02
CA GLY A 28 -18.40 -13.17 18.27
C GLY A 28 -17.24 -12.95 17.29
N GLY A 29 -16.52 -14.01 16.93
CA GLY A 29 -15.44 -13.94 15.93
C GLY A 29 -15.96 -13.64 14.52
N LEU A 30 -17.07 -14.27 14.14
CA LEU A 30 -17.72 -14.02 12.85
C LEU A 30 -18.31 -12.61 12.76
N GLN A 31 -18.90 -12.11 13.86
CA GLN A 31 -19.35 -10.72 13.93
C GLN A 31 -18.18 -9.75 13.78
N ALA A 32 -17.05 -9.99 14.46
CA ALA A 32 -15.87 -9.16 14.31
C ALA A 32 -15.34 -9.11 12.86
N MET A 33 -15.36 -10.27 12.15
CA MET A 33 -15.02 -10.33 10.73
C MET A 33 -16.02 -9.52 9.88
N PHE A 34 -17.30 -9.61 10.17
CA PHE A 34 -18.34 -8.86 9.47
C PHE A 34 -18.19 -7.35 9.68
N GLU A 35 -17.89 -6.91 10.90
CA GLU A 35 -17.63 -5.50 11.21
C GLU A 35 -16.36 -4.99 10.51
N PHE A 36 -15.29 -5.79 10.42
CA PHE A 36 -14.12 -5.47 9.62
C PHE A 36 -14.49 -5.26 8.14
N GLN A 37 -15.25 -6.18 7.57
CA GLN A 37 -15.70 -6.09 6.17
C GLN A 37 -16.50 -4.80 5.94
N THR A 38 -17.39 -4.46 6.86
CA THR A 38 -18.19 -3.23 6.80
C THR A 38 -17.29 -2.00 6.83
N ALA A 39 -16.33 -1.95 7.77
CA ALA A 39 -15.41 -0.83 7.88
C ALA A 39 -14.58 -0.62 6.60
N MET A 40 -14.09 -1.71 5.99
CA MET A 40 -13.30 -1.62 4.75
C MET A 40 -14.17 -1.25 3.55
N SER A 41 -15.43 -1.73 3.51
CA SER A 41 -16.39 -1.33 2.48
C SER A 41 -16.70 0.17 2.55
N GLU A 42 -16.92 0.71 3.73
CA GLU A 42 -17.13 2.16 3.94
C GLU A 42 -15.91 2.98 3.53
N LEU A 43 -14.70 2.57 3.95
CA LEU A 43 -13.47 3.28 3.62
C LEU A 43 -13.17 3.29 2.11
N THR A 44 -13.46 2.20 1.40
CA THR A 44 -13.14 2.08 -0.01
C THR A 44 -14.29 2.48 -0.94
N ALA A 45 -15.50 2.70 -0.41
CA ALA A 45 -16.74 2.89 -1.15
C ALA A 45 -17.01 1.75 -2.14
N LEU A 46 -16.63 0.50 -1.78
CA LEU A 46 -16.93 -0.71 -2.53
C LEU A 46 -17.83 -1.62 -1.67
N PRO A 47 -18.92 -2.19 -2.25
CA PRO A 47 -19.98 -2.80 -1.46
C PRO A 47 -19.60 -4.12 -0.79
N VAL A 48 -18.52 -4.78 -1.22
CA VAL A 48 -18.12 -6.09 -0.70
C VAL A 48 -16.66 -6.04 -0.25
N SER A 49 -16.41 -6.52 0.97
CA SER A 49 -15.07 -6.76 1.50
C SER A 49 -14.92 -8.21 1.95
N THR A 50 -13.71 -8.74 1.92
CA THR A 50 -13.38 -10.03 2.52
C THR A 50 -12.88 -9.85 3.96
N ALA A 51 -12.82 -10.93 4.72
CA ALA A 51 -12.41 -10.93 6.13
C ALA A 51 -10.89 -10.74 6.35
N GLY A 52 -10.16 -10.34 5.30
CA GLY A 52 -8.72 -10.14 5.28
C GLY A 52 -7.97 -11.19 4.46
N LEU A 53 -6.78 -10.81 4.01
CA LEU A 53 -5.82 -11.65 3.30
C LEU A 53 -4.49 -11.68 4.05
N TYR A 54 -3.42 -12.21 3.43
CA TYR A 54 -2.12 -12.35 4.10
C TYR A 54 -1.42 -10.99 4.26
N GLU A 55 -1.17 -10.26 3.16
CA GLU A 55 -0.59 -8.91 3.13
C GLU A 55 -0.92 -8.21 1.80
N GLY A 56 -0.49 -6.95 1.64
CA GLY A 56 -0.76 -6.15 0.45
C GLY A 56 -0.29 -6.79 -0.87
N PRO A 57 0.97 -7.21 -0.99
CA PRO A 57 1.49 -7.83 -2.22
C PRO A 57 0.72 -9.05 -2.69
N SER A 58 0.38 -10.01 -1.80
CA SER A 58 -0.43 -11.17 -2.17
C SER A 58 -1.87 -10.81 -2.50
N SER A 59 -2.38 -9.71 -1.94
CA SER A 59 -3.70 -9.17 -2.32
C SER A 59 -3.70 -8.70 -3.78
N VAL A 60 -2.63 -8.04 -4.24
CA VAL A 60 -2.43 -7.64 -5.65
C VAL A 60 -2.38 -8.86 -6.57
N ALA A 61 -1.60 -9.89 -6.21
CA ALA A 61 -1.53 -11.14 -6.98
C ALA A 61 -2.88 -11.86 -7.05
N SER A 62 -3.65 -11.86 -5.95
CA SER A 62 -4.98 -12.44 -5.89
C SER A 62 -5.97 -11.69 -6.80
N ALA A 63 -5.84 -10.37 -6.95
CA ALA A 63 -6.63 -9.59 -7.90
C ALA A 63 -6.35 -9.99 -9.35
N GLY A 64 -5.09 -10.32 -9.69
CA GLY A 64 -4.75 -10.86 -11.01
C GLY A 64 -5.48 -12.16 -11.31
N TYR A 65 -5.53 -13.10 -10.36
CA TYR A 65 -6.28 -14.35 -10.52
C TYR A 65 -7.79 -14.11 -10.65
N LEU A 66 -8.34 -13.22 -9.83
CA LEU A 66 -9.75 -12.80 -9.92
C LEU A 66 -10.04 -12.21 -11.31
N ALA A 67 -9.18 -11.34 -11.83
CA ALA A 67 -9.34 -10.70 -13.12
C ALA A 67 -9.38 -11.71 -14.27
N ILE A 68 -8.49 -12.71 -14.27
CA ILE A 68 -8.54 -13.83 -15.23
C ILE A 68 -9.88 -14.54 -15.16
N GLY A 69 -10.34 -14.86 -13.94
CA GLY A 69 -11.60 -15.53 -13.73
C GLY A 69 -12.82 -14.71 -14.18
N ALA A 70 -12.75 -13.38 -14.09
CA ALA A 70 -13.83 -12.47 -14.46
C ALA A 70 -13.89 -12.21 -15.97
N THR A 71 -12.74 -12.01 -16.61
CA THR A 71 -12.64 -11.57 -18.01
C THR A 71 -12.32 -12.72 -18.98
N GLY A 72 -11.73 -13.80 -18.51
CA GLY A 72 -11.16 -14.88 -19.35
C GLY A 72 -9.82 -14.50 -20.01
N ARG A 73 -9.33 -13.29 -19.80
CA ARG A 73 -8.11 -12.73 -20.42
C ARG A 73 -6.91 -12.94 -19.49
N ARG A 74 -5.67 -12.81 -20.04
CA ARG A 74 -4.44 -13.14 -19.31
C ARG A 74 -3.33 -12.09 -19.46
N ARG A 75 -3.68 -10.84 -19.67
CA ARG A 75 -2.74 -9.72 -19.72
C ARG A 75 -3.03 -8.76 -18.57
N PHE A 76 -2.01 -8.39 -17.82
CA PHE A 76 -2.06 -7.39 -16.77
C PHE A 76 -1.24 -6.17 -17.20
N VAL A 77 -1.83 -4.99 -17.14
CA VAL A 77 -1.12 -3.72 -17.33
C VAL A 77 -0.92 -3.09 -15.95
N VAL A 78 0.32 -2.83 -15.58
CA VAL A 78 0.70 -2.43 -14.21
C VAL A 78 1.51 -1.14 -14.26
N SER A 79 1.05 -0.10 -13.56
CA SER A 79 1.86 1.10 -13.36
C SER A 79 3.12 0.79 -12.55
N ARG A 80 4.26 1.33 -12.94
CA ARG A 80 5.47 1.33 -12.10
C ARG A 80 5.30 2.11 -10.79
N GLY A 81 4.24 2.92 -10.66
CA GLY A 81 3.82 3.52 -9.40
C GLY A 81 3.25 2.55 -8.37
N VAL A 82 2.92 1.31 -8.74
CA VAL A 82 2.57 0.24 -7.79
C VAL A 82 3.81 -0.18 -7.01
N HIS A 83 3.65 -0.43 -5.71
CA HIS A 83 4.74 -0.84 -4.81
C HIS A 83 5.59 -1.96 -5.42
N PRO A 84 6.94 -1.88 -5.41
CA PRO A 84 7.83 -2.85 -6.04
C PRO A 84 7.55 -4.30 -5.64
N HIS A 85 7.41 -4.59 -4.35
CA HIS A 85 7.09 -5.95 -3.87
C HIS A 85 5.74 -6.45 -4.42
N SER A 86 4.75 -5.57 -4.62
CA SER A 86 3.47 -5.94 -5.22
C SER A 86 3.61 -6.29 -6.69
N ARG A 87 4.42 -5.54 -7.44
CA ARG A 87 4.72 -5.82 -8.85
C ARG A 87 5.47 -7.16 -8.99
N GLU A 88 6.51 -7.38 -8.18
CA GLU A 88 7.28 -8.62 -8.17
C GLU A 88 6.42 -9.83 -7.79
N THR A 89 5.56 -9.69 -6.78
CA THR A 89 4.64 -10.75 -6.36
C THR A 89 3.65 -11.07 -7.47
N LEU A 90 3.04 -10.04 -8.09
CA LEU A 90 2.14 -10.23 -9.23
C LEU A 90 2.84 -10.93 -10.41
N ALA A 91 4.06 -10.50 -10.75
CA ALA A 91 4.87 -11.12 -11.80
C ALA A 91 5.19 -12.59 -11.50
N THR A 92 5.53 -12.91 -10.25
CA THR A 92 5.79 -14.28 -9.80
C THR A 92 4.55 -15.17 -9.98
N TYR A 93 3.40 -14.68 -9.54
CA TYR A 93 2.13 -15.42 -9.68
C TYR A 93 1.66 -15.52 -11.13
N ALA A 94 1.92 -14.48 -11.96
CA ALA A 94 1.54 -14.46 -13.37
C ALA A 94 2.16 -15.63 -14.14
N VAL A 95 3.38 -16.06 -13.79
CA VAL A 95 4.00 -17.27 -14.36
C VAL A 95 3.11 -18.49 -14.15
N GLY A 96 2.63 -18.70 -12.92
CA GLY A 96 1.74 -19.81 -12.59
C GLY A 96 0.34 -19.69 -13.22
N TYR A 97 -0.11 -18.46 -13.47
CA TYR A 97 -1.39 -18.19 -14.11
C TYR A 97 -1.31 -18.29 -15.65
N GLY A 98 -0.11 -18.35 -16.22
CA GLY A 98 0.13 -18.22 -17.66
C GLY A 98 -0.34 -16.85 -18.18
N ALA A 99 -0.07 -15.79 -17.43
CA ALA A 99 -0.43 -14.41 -17.73
C ALA A 99 0.80 -13.57 -18.10
N GLU A 100 0.59 -12.59 -18.97
CA GLU A 100 1.58 -11.57 -19.30
C GLU A 100 1.44 -10.37 -18.35
N VAL A 101 2.57 -9.79 -17.94
CA VAL A 101 2.61 -8.53 -17.18
C VAL A 101 3.32 -7.48 -18.01
N VAL A 102 2.63 -6.38 -18.29
CA VAL A 102 3.14 -5.20 -19.02
C VAL A 102 3.27 -4.06 -18.04
N GLU A 103 4.49 -3.61 -17.77
CA GLU A 103 4.73 -2.45 -16.92
C GLU A 103 4.68 -1.15 -17.72
N VAL A 104 3.99 -0.14 -17.17
CA VAL A 104 3.90 1.22 -17.71
C VAL A 104 4.72 2.17 -16.84
N GLY A 105 5.54 3.00 -17.48
CA GLY A 105 6.43 3.97 -16.83
C GLY A 105 5.72 5.09 -16.10
N LEU A 106 6.54 5.95 -15.49
CA LEU A 106 6.10 7.16 -14.80
C LEU A 106 6.64 8.39 -15.53
N GLU A 107 5.85 9.47 -15.55
CA GLU A 107 6.25 10.79 -16.01
C GLU A 107 5.94 11.83 -14.93
N GLY A 108 6.93 12.64 -14.53
CA GLY A 108 6.74 13.63 -13.48
C GLY A 108 6.30 13.06 -12.12
N GLY A 109 6.62 11.78 -11.85
CA GLY A 109 6.22 11.08 -10.61
C GLY A 109 4.81 10.47 -10.65
N LEU A 110 4.10 10.56 -11.76
CA LEU A 110 2.76 10.01 -12.00
C LEU A 110 2.80 8.92 -13.07
N THR A 111 1.80 8.05 -13.09
CA THR A 111 1.62 7.06 -14.16
C THR A 111 1.50 7.77 -15.50
N ASP A 112 2.33 7.37 -16.49
CA ASP A 112 2.24 7.90 -17.85
C ASP A 112 0.90 7.49 -18.48
N ALA A 113 -0.01 8.45 -18.57
CA ALA A 113 -1.37 8.22 -19.07
C ALA A 113 -1.42 7.81 -20.54
N ALA A 114 -0.50 8.35 -21.36
CA ALA A 114 -0.44 8.02 -22.79
C ALA A 114 0.07 6.59 -23.00
N ALA A 115 1.16 6.23 -22.31
CA ALA A 115 1.69 4.88 -22.35
C ALA A 115 0.71 3.86 -21.75
N LEU A 116 -0.05 4.23 -20.70
CA LEU A 116 -1.10 3.39 -20.16
C LEU A 116 -2.21 3.12 -21.18
N ALA A 117 -2.70 4.17 -21.85
CA ALA A 117 -3.73 4.04 -22.87
C ALA A 117 -3.29 3.20 -24.06
N GLU A 118 -2.01 3.29 -24.46
CA GLU A 118 -1.43 2.47 -25.53
C GLU A 118 -1.28 0.99 -25.13
N ALA A 119 -0.95 0.72 -23.86
CA ALA A 119 -0.72 -0.64 -23.35
C ALA A 119 -2.01 -1.43 -23.14
N VAL A 120 -3.14 -0.76 -22.89
CA VAL A 120 -4.44 -1.40 -22.60
C VAL A 120 -5.17 -1.72 -23.91
N ASP A 121 -5.59 -2.97 -24.04
CA ASP A 121 -6.31 -3.46 -25.22
C ASP A 121 -7.39 -4.51 -24.87
N GLY A 122 -7.99 -5.13 -25.90
CA GLY A 122 -9.01 -6.16 -25.75
C GLY A 122 -8.56 -7.46 -25.08
N GLU A 123 -7.25 -7.69 -24.94
CA GLU A 123 -6.66 -8.85 -24.25
C GLU A 123 -6.32 -8.55 -22.78
N THR A 124 -6.44 -7.29 -22.37
CA THR A 124 -6.15 -6.85 -21.00
C THR A 124 -7.22 -7.34 -20.03
N ALA A 125 -6.82 -8.10 -19.00
CA ALA A 125 -7.68 -8.58 -17.93
C ALA A 125 -7.89 -7.53 -16.85
N ALA A 126 -6.81 -6.84 -16.47
CA ALA A 126 -6.85 -5.79 -15.44
C ALA A 126 -5.74 -4.74 -15.65
N VAL A 127 -6.05 -3.52 -15.22
CA VAL A 127 -5.11 -2.42 -15.01
C VAL A 127 -4.88 -2.27 -13.52
N PHE A 128 -3.61 -2.22 -13.09
CA PHE A 128 -3.20 -2.07 -11.70
C PHE A 128 -2.59 -0.69 -11.49
N LEU A 129 -3.19 0.07 -10.59
CA LEU A 129 -2.71 1.37 -10.13
C LEU A 129 -2.51 1.34 -8.61
N GLN A 130 -1.79 2.33 -8.10
CA GLN A 130 -1.70 2.58 -6.66
C GLN A 130 -1.91 4.07 -6.38
N ASN A 131 -2.69 4.38 -5.35
CA ASN A 131 -2.96 5.77 -4.96
C ASN A 131 -2.95 5.96 -3.42
N PRO A 132 -2.05 6.80 -2.87
CA PRO A 132 -0.90 7.40 -3.56
C PRO A 132 0.05 6.32 -4.09
N ASN A 133 0.78 6.62 -5.17
CA ASN A 133 1.72 5.67 -5.74
C ASN A 133 3.00 5.54 -4.88
N PHE A 134 3.92 4.66 -5.26
CA PHE A 134 5.11 4.38 -4.45
C PHE A 134 6.06 5.57 -4.30
N LEU A 135 6.01 6.55 -5.21
CA LEU A 135 6.77 7.80 -5.07
C LEU A 135 6.06 8.84 -4.19
N GLY A 136 4.90 8.49 -3.63
CA GLY A 136 4.06 9.34 -2.79
C GLY A 136 3.04 10.19 -3.56
N SER A 137 3.06 10.18 -4.89
CA SER A 137 2.19 11.00 -5.73
C SER A 137 0.73 10.56 -5.69
N VAL A 138 -0.19 11.51 -5.58
CA VAL A 138 -1.62 11.28 -5.70
C VAL A 138 -1.99 11.21 -7.19
N GLU A 139 -2.46 10.05 -7.63
CA GLU A 139 -2.85 9.76 -9.01
C GLU A 139 -4.29 10.21 -9.33
N ASP A 140 -4.56 10.60 -10.56
CA ASP A 140 -5.93 10.74 -11.06
C ASP A 140 -6.48 9.38 -11.49
N VAL A 141 -6.90 8.60 -10.51
CA VAL A 141 -7.40 7.23 -10.70
C VAL A 141 -8.59 7.17 -11.66
N GLU A 142 -9.47 8.18 -11.63
CA GLU A 142 -10.66 8.23 -12.48
C GLU A 142 -10.30 8.42 -13.95
N ALA A 143 -9.37 9.34 -14.24
CA ALA A 143 -8.88 9.57 -15.60
C ALA A 143 -8.10 8.35 -16.13
N LEU A 144 -7.16 7.81 -15.34
CA LEU A 144 -6.37 6.63 -15.72
C LEU A 144 -7.23 5.37 -15.90
N GLY A 145 -8.28 5.22 -15.09
CA GLY A 145 -9.23 4.11 -15.18
C GLY A 145 -10.09 4.10 -16.45
N GLY A 146 -10.13 5.21 -17.19
CA GLY A 146 -10.86 5.32 -18.46
C GLY A 146 -10.45 4.26 -19.46
N ALA A 147 -9.13 4.07 -19.65
CA ALA A 147 -8.57 3.07 -20.56
C ALA A 147 -9.02 1.62 -20.22
N ALA A 148 -9.05 1.28 -18.93
CA ALA A 148 -9.54 -0.04 -18.49
C ALA A 148 -11.02 -0.24 -18.88
N LYS A 149 -11.87 0.77 -18.61
CA LYS A 149 -13.31 0.72 -18.91
C LYS A 149 -13.62 0.58 -20.39
N GLU A 150 -12.91 1.31 -21.25
CA GLU A 150 -13.09 1.27 -22.70
C GLU A 150 -12.88 -0.13 -23.26
N HIS A 151 -11.95 -0.88 -22.70
CA HIS A 151 -11.61 -2.23 -23.13
C HIS A 151 -12.26 -3.34 -22.30
N GLY A 152 -13.06 -3.00 -21.29
CA GLY A 152 -13.71 -3.96 -20.40
C GLY A 152 -12.71 -4.76 -19.55
N ALA A 153 -11.57 -4.17 -19.23
CA ALA A 153 -10.62 -4.64 -18.23
C ALA A 153 -11.04 -4.18 -16.84
N LEU A 154 -10.67 -4.92 -15.78
CA LEU A 154 -10.91 -4.49 -14.41
C LEU A 154 -9.92 -3.39 -14.02
N LEU A 155 -10.39 -2.39 -13.29
CA LEU A 155 -9.55 -1.40 -12.62
C LEU A 155 -9.29 -1.85 -11.18
N VAL A 156 -8.04 -2.20 -10.89
CA VAL A 156 -7.54 -2.61 -9.56
C VAL A 156 -6.70 -1.48 -8.99
N VAL A 157 -7.09 -0.98 -7.81
CA VAL A 157 -6.39 0.13 -7.15
C VAL A 157 -5.86 -0.31 -5.80
N ALA A 158 -4.55 -0.36 -5.66
CA ALA A 158 -3.91 -0.48 -4.36
C ALA A 158 -3.96 0.88 -3.66
N VAL A 159 -4.29 0.90 -2.36
CA VAL A 159 -4.38 2.14 -1.60
C VAL A 159 -3.66 2.04 -0.26
N ASP A 160 -3.06 3.14 0.17
CA ASP A 160 -2.68 3.31 1.56
C ASP A 160 -3.95 3.70 2.35
N PRO A 161 -4.46 2.82 3.24
CA PRO A 161 -5.72 3.06 3.90
C PRO A 161 -5.72 4.33 4.77
N MET A 162 -4.56 4.77 5.27
CA MET A 162 -4.45 5.96 6.11
C MET A 162 -4.74 7.26 5.33
N THR A 163 -4.59 7.24 4.01
CA THR A 163 -4.84 8.40 3.15
C THR A 163 -6.33 8.58 2.81
N LEU A 164 -7.16 7.55 3.03
CA LEU A 164 -8.60 7.58 2.76
C LEU A 164 -9.38 8.53 3.70
N GLY A 165 -8.74 9.04 4.75
CA GLY A 165 -9.30 10.13 5.56
C GLY A 165 -9.36 11.48 4.83
N VAL A 166 -8.62 11.66 3.73
CA VAL A 166 -8.51 12.92 2.98
C VAL A 166 -8.61 12.76 1.46
N LEU A 167 -8.43 11.55 0.93
CA LEU A 167 -8.57 11.26 -0.49
C LEU A 167 -9.94 10.65 -0.80
N ARG A 168 -10.40 10.83 -2.03
CA ARG A 168 -11.60 10.14 -2.52
C ARG A 168 -11.41 8.64 -2.47
N PRO A 169 -12.42 7.89 -1.98
CA PRO A 169 -12.36 6.43 -1.97
C PRO A 169 -12.22 5.86 -3.39
N PRO A 170 -11.47 4.76 -3.58
CA PRO A 170 -11.25 4.18 -4.91
C PRO A 170 -12.53 3.73 -5.62
N GLY A 171 -13.56 3.29 -4.90
CA GLY A 171 -14.85 2.95 -5.48
C GLY A 171 -15.55 4.15 -6.13
N GLU A 172 -15.45 5.35 -5.54
CA GLU A 172 -15.96 6.59 -6.13
C GLU A 172 -15.13 7.06 -7.34
N CYS A 173 -13.87 6.64 -7.43
CA CYS A 173 -13.02 6.86 -8.60
C CYS A 173 -13.20 5.79 -9.68
N GLY A 174 -14.13 4.86 -9.49
CA GLY A 174 -14.49 3.84 -10.47
C GLY A 174 -13.66 2.58 -10.44
N ALA A 175 -12.95 2.29 -9.35
CA ALA A 175 -12.27 1.02 -9.15
C ALA A 175 -13.28 -0.14 -9.07
N ASP A 176 -12.94 -1.27 -9.72
CA ASP A 176 -13.66 -2.54 -9.57
C ASP A 176 -13.19 -3.30 -8.33
N VAL A 177 -11.91 -3.14 -8.00
CA VAL A 177 -11.24 -3.74 -6.85
C VAL A 177 -10.37 -2.69 -6.16
N ALA A 178 -10.49 -2.59 -4.84
CA ALA A 178 -9.57 -1.86 -3.98
C ALA A 178 -8.93 -2.82 -2.98
N LEU A 179 -7.64 -2.69 -2.79
CA LEU A 179 -6.86 -3.57 -1.92
C LEU A 179 -5.64 -2.83 -1.37
N GLY A 180 -4.95 -3.45 -0.46
CA GLY A 180 -3.71 -2.86 0.06
C GLY A 180 -3.21 -3.54 1.32
N GLU A 181 -2.18 -2.93 1.88
CA GLU A 181 -1.57 -3.32 3.14
C GLU A 181 -2.33 -2.66 4.30
N GLY A 182 -2.82 -3.49 5.21
CA GLY A 182 -3.61 -3.04 6.35
C GLY A 182 -2.81 -2.74 7.62
N GLN A 183 -1.50 -3.03 7.65
CA GLN A 183 -0.66 -2.85 8.83
C GLN A 183 -0.82 -1.47 9.49
N PRO A 184 -0.93 -0.34 8.77
CA PRO A 184 -1.06 0.98 9.40
C PRO A 184 -2.33 1.16 10.24
N LEU A 185 -3.36 0.34 10.01
CA LEU A 185 -4.61 0.36 10.75
C LEU A 185 -4.47 -0.34 12.10
N GLY A 186 -3.68 0.23 13.02
CA GLY A 186 -3.60 -0.20 14.41
C GLY A 186 -2.75 -1.45 14.67
N ASN A 187 -1.95 -1.92 13.71
CA ASN A 187 -1.01 -3.02 13.91
C ASN A 187 0.41 -2.52 14.19
N ARG A 188 1.20 -3.32 14.91
CA ARG A 188 2.61 -3.04 15.17
C ARG A 188 3.46 -3.42 13.96
N LEU A 189 4.67 -2.89 13.88
CA LEU A 189 5.64 -3.28 12.85
C LEU A 189 6.20 -4.69 13.06
N ASP A 190 6.33 -5.12 14.30
CA ASP A 190 6.72 -6.45 14.79
C ASP A 190 7.87 -7.08 13.98
N PHE A 191 8.93 -6.27 13.74
CA PHE A 191 10.13 -6.66 13.00
C PHE A 191 9.87 -7.21 11.57
N GLY A 192 8.79 -6.75 10.92
CA GLY A 192 8.43 -7.15 9.58
C GLY A 192 7.17 -8.03 9.47
N GLY A 193 6.42 -8.12 10.54
CA GLY A 193 5.13 -8.80 10.51
C GLY A 193 4.88 -9.74 11.70
N PRO A 194 3.75 -10.48 11.72
CA PRO A 194 2.78 -10.55 10.64
C PRO A 194 2.02 -9.25 10.40
N SER A 195 1.62 -9.04 9.15
CA SER A 195 0.80 -7.95 8.68
C SER A 195 -0.58 -8.47 8.24
N PHE A 196 -1.37 -7.71 7.49
CA PHE A 196 -2.55 -8.23 6.83
C PHE A 196 -2.88 -7.43 5.59
N GLY A 197 -3.46 -8.11 4.59
CA GLY A 197 -4.01 -7.48 3.40
C GLY A 197 -5.52 -7.29 3.53
N PHE A 198 -6.05 -6.24 2.91
CA PHE A 198 -7.49 -6.09 2.72
C PHE A 198 -7.83 -6.17 1.22
N PHE A 199 -9.09 -6.53 0.95
CA PHE A 199 -9.57 -6.72 -0.42
C PHE A 199 -11.05 -6.40 -0.50
N CYS A 200 -11.41 -5.37 -1.26
CA CYS A 200 -12.77 -4.94 -1.51
C CYS A 200 -13.07 -4.99 -3.01
N GLY A 201 -14.32 -5.16 -3.37
CA GLY A 201 -14.71 -5.23 -4.77
C GLY A 201 -16.19 -4.94 -5.00
N THR A 202 -16.55 -4.84 -6.27
CA THR A 202 -17.94 -4.69 -6.68
C THR A 202 -18.75 -5.96 -6.41
N GLU A 203 -20.06 -5.85 -6.28
CA GLU A 203 -20.96 -6.97 -6.03
C GLU A 203 -20.87 -8.05 -7.14
N ALA A 204 -20.63 -7.65 -8.37
CA ALA A 204 -20.48 -8.57 -9.50
C ALA A 204 -19.30 -9.54 -9.33
N LEU A 205 -18.29 -9.17 -8.55
CA LEU A 205 -17.08 -9.97 -8.31
C LEU A 205 -17.18 -10.89 -7.09
N ILE A 206 -18.19 -10.78 -6.24
CA ILE A 206 -18.29 -11.47 -4.94
C ILE A 206 -18.01 -12.98 -5.01
N ARG A 207 -18.47 -13.66 -6.06
CA ARG A 207 -18.28 -15.10 -6.25
C ARG A 207 -16.87 -15.50 -6.68
N ARG A 208 -16.01 -14.51 -6.96
CA ARG A 208 -14.62 -14.70 -7.41
C ARG A 208 -13.60 -14.11 -6.44
N MET A 209 -14.07 -13.34 -5.45
CA MET A 209 -13.17 -12.68 -4.48
C MET A 209 -12.36 -13.70 -3.69
N PRO A 210 -11.07 -13.41 -3.40
CA PRO A 210 -10.23 -14.27 -2.59
C PRO A 210 -10.61 -14.16 -1.10
N GLY A 211 -10.25 -15.16 -0.32
CA GLY A 211 -10.45 -15.15 1.14
C GLY A 211 -11.88 -15.45 1.59
N ARG A 212 -12.08 -15.40 2.90
CA ARG A 212 -13.36 -15.68 3.53
C ARG A 212 -14.26 -14.47 3.53
N ILE A 213 -15.57 -14.73 3.58
CA ILE A 213 -16.60 -13.72 3.73
C ILE A 213 -17.51 -14.18 4.87
N ALA A 214 -17.66 -13.35 5.89
CA ALA A 214 -18.69 -13.52 6.91
C ALA A 214 -19.99 -12.88 6.40
N GLY A 215 -21.10 -13.56 6.61
CA GLY A 215 -22.44 -13.09 6.26
C GLY A 215 -23.33 -13.04 7.46
N GLU A 216 -24.28 -12.10 7.48
CA GLU A 216 -25.36 -12.03 8.46
C GLU A 216 -26.50 -12.95 8.05
N THR A 217 -27.14 -13.60 9.01
CA THR A 217 -28.28 -14.50 8.83
C THR A 217 -29.12 -14.53 10.10
N ASP A 218 -30.27 -15.19 10.03
CA ASP A 218 -31.10 -15.50 11.21
C ASP A 218 -30.98 -16.98 11.58
N ASP A 219 -31.05 -17.29 12.86
CA ASP A 219 -31.18 -18.66 13.35
C ASP A 219 -32.62 -19.18 13.22
N VAL A 220 -32.86 -20.43 13.65
CA VAL A 220 -34.20 -21.05 13.57
C VAL A 220 -35.26 -20.36 14.43
N ASP A 221 -34.85 -19.57 15.40
CA ASP A 221 -35.73 -18.78 16.27
C ASP A 221 -35.90 -17.33 15.77
N GLY A 222 -35.29 -16.97 14.61
CA GLY A 222 -35.30 -15.62 14.05
C GLY A 222 -34.37 -14.66 14.77
N ARG A 223 -33.33 -15.16 15.48
CA ARG A 223 -32.31 -14.33 16.11
C ARG A 223 -31.17 -14.07 15.14
N ARG A 224 -30.70 -12.84 15.09
CA ARG A 224 -29.55 -12.45 14.29
C ARG A 224 -28.32 -13.31 14.61
N GLY A 225 -27.68 -13.82 13.59
CA GLY A 225 -26.46 -14.61 13.68
C GLY A 225 -25.52 -14.37 12.51
N PHE A 226 -24.34 -15.00 12.55
CA PHE A 226 -23.30 -14.85 11.55
C PHE A 226 -22.78 -16.22 11.10
N VAL A 227 -22.44 -16.32 9.81
CA VAL A 227 -21.90 -17.54 9.20
C VAL A 227 -20.77 -17.22 8.24
N LEU A 228 -19.93 -18.22 7.90
CA LEU A 228 -19.07 -18.11 6.73
C LEU A 228 -19.91 -18.30 5.47
N ALA A 229 -19.95 -17.27 4.63
CA ALA A 229 -20.72 -17.26 3.40
C ALA A 229 -19.88 -17.75 2.21
N LEU A 230 -20.54 -18.28 1.18
CA LEU A 230 -19.94 -18.66 -0.10
C LEU A 230 -18.69 -19.57 0.01
N GLN A 231 -18.66 -20.49 0.99
CA GLN A 231 -17.53 -21.39 1.25
C GLN A 231 -17.19 -22.29 0.04
N THR A 232 -18.11 -22.47 -0.90
CA THR A 232 -17.86 -23.23 -2.13
C THR A 232 -16.81 -22.60 -3.05
N ARG A 233 -16.29 -21.39 -2.75
CA ARG A 233 -15.16 -20.77 -3.44
C ARG A 233 -13.81 -21.28 -2.92
N GLU A 234 -13.80 -21.85 -1.71
CA GLU A 234 -12.57 -22.18 -0.96
C GLU A 234 -11.97 -23.51 -1.42
N GLN A 235 -10.64 -23.62 -1.30
CA GLN A 235 -9.85 -24.78 -1.79
C GLN A 235 -10.21 -26.10 -1.10
N HIS A 236 -10.59 -26.08 0.19
CA HIS A 236 -10.96 -27.31 0.92
C HIS A 236 -12.26 -27.95 0.42
N ILE A 237 -13.08 -27.19 -0.32
CA ILE A 237 -14.32 -27.68 -0.95
C ILE A 237 -14.11 -27.91 -2.46
N ARG A 238 -13.62 -26.91 -3.18
CA ARG A 238 -13.51 -26.91 -4.65
C ARG A 238 -12.18 -27.46 -5.17
N ARG A 239 -11.17 -27.61 -4.32
CA ARG A 239 -9.83 -28.09 -4.68
C ARG A 239 -9.23 -27.27 -5.82
N GLU A 240 -8.83 -27.90 -6.92
CA GLU A 240 -8.24 -27.24 -8.10
C GLU A 240 -9.17 -26.26 -8.82
N LYS A 241 -10.48 -26.31 -8.53
CA LYS A 241 -11.50 -25.40 -9.08
C LYS A 241 -11.83 -24.24 -8.14
N ALA A 242 -11.08 -24.08 -7.05
CA ALA A 242 -11.28 -22.97 -6.13
C ALA A 242 -10.94 -21.63 -6.81
N THR A 243 -11.61 -20.57 -6.36
CA THR A 243 -11.33 -19.21 -6.87
C THR A 243 -10.11 -18.56 -6.21
N HIS A 244 -9.59 -19.17 -5.16
CA HIS A 244 -8.39 -18.73 -4.43
C HIS A 244 -7.81 -19.88 -3.60
N ASN A 245 -6.59 -19.70 -3.15
CA ASN A 245 -5.90 -20.64 -2.26
C ASN A 245 -5.70 -20.12 -0.83
N ILE A 246 -6.39 -19.03 -0.44
CA ILE A 246 -6.35 -18.50 0.91
C ILE A 246 -7.00 -19.52 1.86
N CYS A 247 -6.23 -19.99 2.84
CA CYS A 247 -6.70 -20.94 3.85
C CYS A 247 -7.00 -20.26 5.17
N THR A 248 -6.01 -19.59 5.75
CA THR A 248 -6.10 -18.84 7.00
C THR A 248 -5.80 -17.38 6.70
N ALA A 249 -6.66 -16.47 7.12
CA ALA A 249 -6.43 -15.04 7.01
C ALA A 249 -5.87 -14.47 8.31
N GLN A 250 -5.38 -13.24 8.28
CA GLN A 250 -4.84 -12.53 9.44
C GLN A 250 -5.98 -11.91 10.29
N ALA A 251 -6.87 -12.76 10.80
CA ALA A 251 -8.11 -12.34 11.46
C ALA A 251 -7.86 -11.48 12.72
N LEU A 252 -6.81 -11.77 13.49
CA LEU A 252 -6.47 -10.98 14.67
C LEU A 252 -5.98 -9.58 14.31
N ASN A 253 -5.19 -9.46 13.23
CA ASN A 253 -4.72 -8.17 12.72
C ASN A 253 -5.88 -7.36 12.11
N ALA A 254 -6.83 -8.01 11.44
CA ALA A 254 -8.06 -7.37 10.96
C ALA A 254 -8.93 -6.87 12.12
N LEU A 255 -9.03 -7.64 13.22
CA LEU A 255 -9.69 -7.18 14.44
C LEU A 255 -8.99 -5.94 15.02
N ALA A 256 -7.66 -5.91 15.08
CA ALA A 256 -6.90 -4.74 15.52
C ALA A 256 -7.26 -3.50 14.67
N ALA A 257 -7.40 -3.67 13.37
CA ALA A 257 -7.82 -2.59 12.46
C ALA A 257 -9.25 -2.12 12.76
N THR A 258 -10.18 -3.04 12.99
CA THR A 258 -11.57 -2.72 13.34
C THR A 258 -11.63 -1.89 14.64
N ILE A 259 -10.89 -2.31 15.68
CA ILE A 259 -10.82 -1.59 16.94
C ILE A 259 -10.20 -0.21 16.74
N HIS A 260 -9.13 -0.11 15.96
CA HIS A 260 -8.46 1.16 15.68
C HIS A 260 -9.38 2.14 14.95
N LEU A 261 -10.09 1.69 13.91
CA LEU A 261 -11.05 2.50 13.17
C LEU A 261 -12.24 2.92 14.05
N ALA A 262 -12.79 2.00 14.86
CA ALA A 262 -13.86 2.32 15.79
C ALA A 262 -13.42 3.32 16.88
N TRP A 263 -12.17 3.22 17.34
CA TRP A 263 -11.60 4.16 18.32
C TRP A 263 -11.41 5.56 17.75
N LEU A 264 -10.96 5.68 16.51
CA LEU A 264 -10.83 6.96 15.82
C LEU A 264 -12.21 7.54 15.47
N GLY A 265 -13.12 6.72 14.99
CA GLY A 265 -14.35 7.15 14.36
C GLY A 265 -14.09 7.95 13.08
N LYS A 266 -15.16 8.40 12.43
CA LYS A 266 -15.08 9.14 11.16
C LYS A 266 -14.27 10.43 11.29
N GLU A 267 -14.55 11.22 12.33
CA GLU A 267 -13.89 12.52 12.52
C GLU A 267 -12.40 12.34 12.88
N GLY A 268 -12.08 11.42 13.81
CA GLY A 268 -10.68 11.16 14.17
C GLY A 268 -9.86 10.61 13.01
N PHE A 269 -10.46 9.82 12.13
CA PHE A 269 -9.79 9.30 10.94
C PHE A 269 -9.51 10.42 9.91
N ARG A 270 -10.46 11.34 9.70
CA ARG A 270 -10.26 12.54 8.88
C ARG A 270 -9.19 13.46 9.45
N GLU A 271 -9.25 13.75 10.75
CA GLU A 271 -8.24 14.58 11.44
C GLU A 271 -6.84 13.99 11.34
N LEU A 272 -6.73 12.65 11.40
CA LEU A 272 -5.47 11.95 11.23
C LEU A 272 -4.91 12.13 9.81
N GLY A 273 -5.72 11.98 8.78
CA GLY A 273 -5.33 12.24 7.38
C GLY A 273 -4.86 13.68 7.17
N GLU A 274 -5.58 14.66 7.72
CA GLU A 274 -5.18 16.07 7.67
C GLU A 274 -3.88 16.35 8.43
N LEU A 275 -3.68 15.69 9.57
CA LEU A 275 -2.42 15.79 10.34
C LEU A 275 -1.24 15.28 9.54
N LEU A 276 -1.38 14.12 8.87
CA LEU A 276 -0.36 13.54 8.00
C LEU A 276 0.00 14.51 6.87
N ALA A 277 -1.00 15.02 6.14
CA ALA A 277 -0.79 15.97 5.05
C ALA A 277 -0.07 17.25 5.52
N ARG A 278 -0.49 17.84 6.64
CA ARG A 278 0.16 19.04 7.21
C ARG A 278 1.61 18.80 7.62
N ARG A 279 1.90 17.66 8.26
CA ARG A 279 3.29 17.32 8.65
C ARG A 279 4.17 17.05 7.45
N THR A 280 3.62 16.41 6.43
CA THR A 280 4.34 16.15 5.18
C THR A 280 4.63 17.46 4.43
N ALA A 281 3.67 18.37 4.35
CA ALA A 281 3.90 19.69 3.76
C ALA A 281 5.02 20.47 4.50
N TYR A 282 4.98 20.48 5.83
CA TYR A 282 6.03 21.06 6.65
C TYR A 282 7.41 20.41 6.38
N THR A 283 7.44 19.08 6.30
CA THR A 283 8.69 18.34 6.04
C THR A 283 9.25 18.65 4.65
N ARG A 284 8.37 18.71 3.62
CA ARG A 284 8.77 19.08 2.25
C ARG A 284 9.40 20.48 2.23
N GLU A 285 8.75 21.46 2.83
CA GLU A 285 9.26 22.83 2.91
C GLU A 285 10.61 22.90 3.64
N LEU A 286 10.72 22.21 4.78
CA LEU A 286 11.96 22.15 5.55
C LEU A 286 13.11 21.52 4.76
N LEU A 287 12.86 20.38 4.09
CA LEU A 287 13.92 19.65 3.41
C LEU A 287 14.35 20.30 2.10
N THR A 288 13.44 20.95 1.37
CA THR A 288 13.79 21.71 0.16
C THR A 288 14.54 23.00 0.45
N ALA A 289 14.54 23.48 1.71
CA ALA A 289 15.42 24.55 2.15
C ALA A 289 16.84 24.08 2.46
N VAL A 290 17.10 22.77 2.52
CA VAL A 290 18.44 22.21 2.71
C VAL A 290 19.19 22.24 1.38
N GLU A 291 20.38 22.81 1.36
CA GLU A 291 21.21 22.84 0.15
C GLU A 291 21.58 21.43 -0.30
N GLY A 292 21.26 21.10 -1.57
CA GLY A 292 21.48 19.77 -2.15
C GLY A 292 20.31 18.82 -1.98
N VAL A 293 19.14 19.32 -1.59
CA VAL A 293 17.89 18.56 -1.57
C VAL A 293 16.88 19.22 -2.51
N GLU A 294 16.36 18.46 -3.46
CA GLU A 294 15.32 18.91 -4.40
C GLU A 294 14.15 17.90 -4.39
N LEU A 295 12.94 18.36 -4.68
CA LEU A 295 11.83 17.44 -4.90
C LEU A 295 12.10 16.61 -6.15
N LEU A 296 11.80 15.32 -6.10
CA LEU A 296 11.89 14.45 -7.28
C LEU A 296 10.77 14.78 -8.28
N HIS A 297 9.60 15.22 -7.78
CA HIS A 297 8.43 15.62 -8.56
C HIS A 297 7.55 16.61 -7.77
N GLU A 298 6.71 17.35 -8.48
CA GLU A 298 5.82 18.37 -7.92
C GLU A 298 4.38 17.85 -7.68
N ALA A 299 4.09 16.58 -7.95
CA ALA A 299 2.76 16.01 -7.75
C ALA A 299 2.29 16.17 -6.30
N PRO A 300 0.97 16.30 -6.05
CA PRO A 300 0.40 16.31 -4.70
C PRO A 300 0.74 15.01 -3.95
N VAL A 301 0.95 15.14 -2.64
CA VAL A 301 1.30 14.02 -1.75
C VAL A 301 0.53 14.11 -0.44
N VAL A 302 0.42 12.99 0.29
CA VAL A 302 -0.27 12.97 1.60
C VAL A 302 0.69 12.71 2.75
N ARG A 303 1.44 11.61 2.73
CA ARG A 303 2.35 11.25 3.82
C ARG A 303 3.72 10.72 3.38
N GLU A 304 3.88 10.47 2.12
CA GLU A 304 5.15 10.05 1.51
C GLU A 304 5.48 11.01 0.36
N PHE A 305 6.76 11.26 0.16
CA PHE A 305 7.27 12.06 -0.96
C PHE A 305 8.71 11.72 -1.25
N ALA A 306 9.11 11.91 -2.49
CA ALA A 306 10.46 11.64 -2.95
C ALA A 306 11.26 12.92 -3.14
N VAL A 307 12.54 12.88 -2.73
CA VAL A 307 13.53 13.95 -2.96
C VAL A 307 14.72 13.38 -3.71
N ARG A 308 15.45 14.26 -4.40
CA ARG A 308 16.75 14.01 -5.00
C ARG A 308 17.82 14.64 -4.12
N LEU A 309 18.93 13.93 -3.93
CA LEU A 309 20.06 14.39 -3.13
C LEU A 309 21.28 14.66 -4.03
N ASP A 310 21.96 15.79 -3.82
CA ASP A 310 23.25 16.10 -4.44
C ASP A 310 24.40 15.47 -3.63
N ALA A 311 24.25 14.18 -3.31
CA ALA A 311 25.24 13.34 -2.63
C ALA A 311 24.83 11.87 -2.75
N PRO A 312 25.77 10.90 -2.67
CA PRO A 312 25.42 9.48 -2.71
C PRO A 312 24.45 9.09 -1.60
N VAL A 313 23.26 8.63 -1.97
CA VAL A 313 22.16 8.34 -1.01
C VAL A 313 22.59 7.38 0.08
N GLY A 314 23.32 6.31 -0.26
CA GLY A 314 23.81 5.33 0.72
C GLY A 314 24.68 5.96 1.82
N VAL A 315 25.60 6.84 1.44
CA VAL A 315 26.48 7.54 2.39
C VAL A 315 25.69 8.49 3.29
N VAL A 316 24.71 9.21 2.72
CA VAL A 316 23.84 10.10 3.49
C VAL A 316 23.00 9.30 4.50
N LEU A 317 22.46 8.14 4.10
CA LEU A 317 21.70 7.27 4.99
C LEU A 317 22.54 6.71 6.13
N ASP A 318 23.78 6.28 5.87
CA ASP A 318 24.71 5.79 6.90
C ASP A 318 25.02 6.87 7.93
N ARG A 319 25.30 8.10 7.50
CA ARG A 319 25.53 9.24 8.40
C ARG A 319 24.29 9.63 9.22
N CYS A 320 23.10 9.52 8.64
CA CYS A 320 21.86 9.72 9.39
C CYS A 320 21.66 8.62 10.42
N ALA A 321 21.96 7.35 10.07
CA ALA A 321 21.87 6.22 10.97
C ALA A 321 22.82 6.32 12.17
N GLU A 322 24.06 6.85 11.99
CA GLU A 322 24.99 7.17 13.08
C GLU A 322 24.38 8.15 14.11
N ARG A 323 23.43 8.99 13.67
CA ARG A 323 22.67 9.91 14.54
C ARG A 323 21.36 9.32 15.04
N GLY A 324 21.10 8.03 14.79
CA GLY A 324 19.88 7.33 15.20
C GLY A 324 18.65 7.68 14.36
N ILE A 325 18.84 8.15 13.11
CA ILE A 325 17.77 8.58 12.20
C ILE A 325 17.75 7.67 10.96
N ALA A 326 16.66 6.90 10.80
CA ALA A 326 16.34 6.23 9.54
C ALA A 326 15.66 7.25 8.61
N ALA A 327 16.43 7.85 7.70
CA ALA A 327 16.00 9.04 6.97
C ALA A 327 15.03 8.75 5.84
N GLY A 328 15.02 7.52 5.28
CA GLY A 328 14.11 7.15 4.20
C GLY A 328 14.54 5.88 3.46
N TYR A 329 13.90 5.65 2.32
CA TYR A 329 14.15 4.50 1.46
C TYR A 329 14.92 4.93 0.19
N PRO A 330 16.08 4.31 -0.13
CA PRO A 330 16.84 4.64 -1.33
C PRO A 330 16.13 4.13 -2.59
N LEU A 331 15.64 5.03 -3.41
CA LEU A 331 14.83 4.69 -4.59
C LEU A 331 15.62 3.90 -5.65
N GLY A 332 16.92 4.10 -5.76
CA GLY A 332 17.76 3.38 -6.72
C GLY A 332 17.73 1.85 -6.62
N ARG A 333 17.18 1.29 -5.53
CA ARG A 333 16.96 -0.15 -5.39
C ARG A 333 15.95 -0.71 -6.40
N ASP A 334 14.87 0.03 -6.66
CA ASP A 334 13.75 -0.40 -7.51
C ASP A 334 13.55 0.50 -8.73
N TYR A 335 14.15 1.68 -8.70
CA TYR A 335 14.12 2.69 -9.75
C TYR A 335 15.56 3.12 -10.08
N PRO A 336 16.29 2.36 -10.92
CA PRO A 336 17.69 2.69 -11.26
C PRO A 336 17.86 4.08 -11.84
N GLU A 337 16.81 4.63 -12.46
CA GLU A 337 16.79 6.01 -12.97
C GLU A 337 16.74 7.09 -11.87
N HIS A 338 16.50 6.68 -10.62
CA HIS A 338 16.48 7.53 -9.42
C HIS A 338 17.50 7.06 -8.40
N GLU A 339 18.76 6.81 -8.82
CA GLU A 339 19.84 6.37 -7.94
C GLU A 339 20.18 7.43 -6.87
N ASP A 340 19.94 8.71 -7.18
CA ASP A 340 20.04 9.85 -6.27
C ASP A 340 18.76 10.12 -5.45
N GLY A 341 17.74 9.29 -5.61
CA GLY A 341 16.42 9.45 -5.02
C GLY A 341 16.28 8.85 -3.61
N LEU A 342 15.60 9.59 -2.73
CA LEU A 342 15.25 9.17 -1.38
C LEU A 342 13.74 9.35 -1.16
N LEU A 343 13.02 8.25 -0.86
CA LEU A 343 11.63 8.30 -0.46
C LEU A 343 11.53 8.53 1.05
N ILE A 344 10.76 9.51 1.46
CA ILE A 344 10.56 9.92 2.85
C ILE A 344 9.11 9.67 3.25
N ALA A 345 8.90 9.03 4.40
CA ALA A 345 7.58 8.76 4.97
C ALA A 345 7.39 9.49 6.30
N ILE A 346 6.28 10.19 6.42
CA ILE A 346 5.88 10.91 7.64
C ILE A 346 4.68 10.23 8.27
N THR A 347 4.75 9.98 9.57
CA THR A 347 3.66 9.40 10.33
C THR A 347 3.13 10.36 11.40
N GLU A 348 1.97 10.04 11.96
CA GLU A 348 1.36 10.76 13.08
C GLU A 348 2.24 10.77 14.34
N ARG A 349 3.23 9.91 14.40
CA ARG A 349 4.14 9.80 15.55
C ARG A 349 5.33 10.75 15.48
N ARG A 350 5.62 11.34 14.32
CA ARG A 350 6.76 12.24 14.16
C ARG A 350 6.44 13.61 14.75
N THR A 351 7.20 13.99 15.78
CA THR A 351 7.12 15.33 16.37
C THR A 351 7.83 16.35 15.47
N LYS A 352 7.49 17.65 15.64
CA LYS A 352 8.20 18.73 14.95
C LYS A 352 9.72 18.64 15.18
N ALA A 353 10.16 18.43 16.44
CA ALA A 353 11.58 18.31 16.76
C ALA A 353 12.28 17.14 16.06
N GLN A 354 11.58 16.02 15.85
CA GLN A 354 12.12 14.88 15.08
C GLN A 354 12.23 15.20 13.59
N ILE A 355 11.28 15.95 13.04
CA ILE A 355 11.30 16.38 11.64
C ILE A 355 12.44 17.42 11.44
N ASP A 356 12.58 18.38 12.37
CA ASP A 356 13.68 19.35 12.34
C ASP A 356 15.05 18.63 12.41
N ALA A 357 15.18 17.64 13.30
CA ALA A 357 16.39 16.82 13.41
C ALA A 357 16.72 16.02 12.14
N LEU A 358 15.71 15.58 11.38
CA LEU A 358 15.91 14.97 10.06
C LEU A 358 16.53 15.97 9.08
N GLY A 359 16.01 17.20 9.01
CA GLY A 359 16.56 18.26 8.16
C GLY A 359 18.02 18.57 8.50
N ASP A 360 18.33 18.73 9.79
CA ASP A 360 19.71 18.97 10.26
C ASP A 360 20.65 17.79 9.95
N ALA A 361 20.14 16.55 10.06
CA ALA A 361 20.94 15.36 9.76
C ALA A 361 21.26 15.26 8.28
N LEU A 362 20.26 15.43 7.41
CA LEU A 362 20.44 15.41 5.96
C LEU A 362 21.38 16.52 5.50
N GLY A 363 21.16 17.76 5.96
CA GLY A 363 22.02 18.89 5.61
C GLY A 363 23.47 18.68 6.02
N SER A 364 23.70 18.19 7.24
CA SER A 364 25.05 17.87 7.73
C SER A 364 25.73 16.76 6.94
N ALA A 365 24.97 15.70 6.57
CA ALA A 365 25.49 14.57 5.81
C ALA A 365 25.88 14.99 4.38
N ILE A 366 25.02 15.74 3.69
CA ILE A 366 25.27 16.24 2.33
C ILE A 366 26.46 17.20 2.31
N ALA A 367 26.53 18.18 3.24
CA ALA A 367 27.62 19.12 3.32
C ALA A 367 29.00 18.45 3.57
N ALA A 368 29.02 17.39 4.38
CA ALA A 368 30.25 16.64 4.65
C ALA A 368 30.75 15.90 3.39
N GLU A 369 29.87 15.37 2.55
CA GLU A 369 30.25 14.71 1.29
C GLU A 369 30.75 15.71 0.25
N ARG A 370 30.07 16.85 0.10
CA ARG A 370 30.53 17.93 -0.78
C ARG A 370 31.93 18.43 -0.39
N GLY A 371 32.16 18.60 0.93
CA GLY A 371 33.50 19.01 1.44
C GLY A 371 34.60 17.98 1.21
N ALA A 372 34.28 16.68 1.21
CA ALA A 372 35.19 15.59 0.90
C ALA A 372 35.56 15.57 -0.60
N PHE A 373 34.61 15.83 -1.48
CA PHE A 373 34.80 15.87 -2.94
C PHE A 373 35.74 17.03 -3.34
N VAL A 374 35.53 18.22 -2.78
CA VAL A 374 36.38 19.40 -3.03
C VAL A 374 37.84 19.16 -2.61
N LYS A 375 38.06 18.43 -1.53
CA LYS A 375 39.44 18.08 -1.07
C LYS A 375 40.13 17.07 -1.98
N GLN A 376 39.41 16.10 -2.54
CA GLN A 376 39.96 15.13 -3.49
C GLN A 376 40.37 15.75 -4.83
N ASP A 377 39.58 16.70 -5.32
CA ASP A 377 39.91 17.41 -6.58
C ASP A 377 41.10 18.36 -6.42
N SER A 378 41.23 19.00 -5.26
CA SER A 378 42.37 19.88 -4.96
C SER A 378 43.71 19.13 -4.81
N THR A 379 43.68 17.84 -4.50
CA THR A 379 44.88 16.97 -4.45
C THR A 379 45.31 16.41 -5.79
N LYS A 380 44.49 16.54 -6.84
CA LYS A 380 44.76 16.09 -8.23
C LYS A 380 45.27 17.21 -9.14
N ALA A 381 45.54 18.40 -8.62
CA ALA A 381 46.15 19.46 -9.43
C ALA A 381 47.52 19.02 -9.94
N PRO A 382 47.82 19.14 -11.24
CA PRO A 382 49.08 18.66 -11.80
C PRO A 382 50.25 19.49 -11.25
N HIS A 383 51.27 18.81 -10.70
CA HIS A 383 52.58 19.37 -10.52
C HIS A 383 53.11 19.79 -11.91
N HIS A 384 53.07 21.07 -12.22
CA HIS A 384 53.88 21.61 -13.29
C HIS A 384 55.35 21.50 -12.85
N GLU A 385 56.01 20.42 -13.30
CA GLU A 385 57.50 20.38 -13.28
C GLU A 385 57.99 21.48 -14.24
N GLY A 386 58.60 22.47 -13.67
CA GLY A 386 59.32 23.47 -14.41
C GLY A 386 60.51 22.84 -15.09
N VAL A 387 60.54 22.91 -16.43
CA VAL A 387 61.73 22.63 -17.22
C VAL A 387 62.64 23.85 -17.09
N ALA A 388 63.82 23.67 -16.47
CA ALA A 388 64.95 24.54 -16.56
C ALA A 388 65.91 24.07 -17.67
#